data_449c018d9d9619c13f33c992ac1c452c
#
_entry.id   449c018d9d9619c13f33c992ac1c452c
#
_cell.length_a   1.000
_cell.length_b   1.000
_cell.length_c   1.000
_cell.angle_alpha   90.00
_cell.angle_beta   90.00
_cell.angle_gamma   90.00
#
_symmetry.space_group_name_H-M   'P 1'
#
loop_
_entity.id
_entity.type
_entity.pdbx_description
1 polymer ?
#
loop_
_entity_poly.entity_id
_entity_poly.type
_entity_poly.pdbx_seq_one_letter_code
_entity_poly.pdbx_strand_id
1 'polypeptide(L)'
;MMVSENFEARLILGVGILLIGFPWFADWLDEPYLVSTASRIWIYALAAMSLNLLVGFAGLVSFGHSAYVGVGAYVVGILAWHQYEETKFLGLPGTLEGFISIPFAMIVSGIVALGIGALCLRTRGIYFIMITLAFAQMLFYFFVSLEAVSYTHLRAHETTDN
;
A
#
# COMPACT_ATOMS: atom_id res chain seq x y z
N MET A 1 -24.44 -5.96 -28.91
CA MET A 1 -23.06 -6.00 -28.42
C MET A 1 -22.44 -4.61 -28.33
N MET A 2 -22.60 -3.71 -29.28
CA MET A 2 -22.08 -2.33 -29.27
C MET A 2 -22.75 -1.35 -28.26
N VAL A 3 -23.92 -1.66 -27.73
CA VAL A 3 -24.64 -0.78 -26.76
C VAL A 3 -24.06 -0.93 -25.34
N SER A 4 -23.51 -2.09 -25.00
CA SER A 4 -22.88 -2.33 -23.68
C SER A 4 -21.56 -1.58 -23.51
N GLU A 5 -20.71 -1.55 -24.53
CA GLU A 5 -19.40 -0.88 -24.47
C GLU A 5 -19.51 0.63 -24.23
N ASN A 6 -20.49 1.28 -24.87
CA ASN A 6 -20.74 2.71 -24.66
C ASN A 6 -21.31 3.02 -23.28
N PHE A 7 -22.07 2.10 -22.70
CA PHE A 7 -22.61 2.26 -21.35
C PHE A 7 -21.52 2.08 -20.30
N GLU A 8 -20.70 1.06 -20.43
CA GLU A 8 -19.54 0.81 -19.54
C GLU A 8 -18.53 1.96 -19.61
N ALA A 9 -18.20 2.44 -20.80
CA ALA A 9 -17.31 3.58 -20.99
C ALA A 9 -17.86 4.85 -20.33
N ARG A 10 -19.16 5.12 -20.46
CA ARG A 10 -19.81 6.27 -19.80
C ARG A 10 -19.84 6.13 -18.28
N LEU A 11 -20.06 4.94 -17.75
CA LEU A 11 -19.99 4.68 -16.32
C LEU A 11 -18.58 4.90 -15.77
N ILE A 12 -17.57 4.35 -16.42
CA ILE A 12 -16.15 4.51 -16.02
C ILE A 12 -15.78 5.99 -16.06
N LEU A 13 -16.18 6.70 -17.12
CA LEU A 13 -15.93 8.14 -17.27
C LEU A 13 -16.66 8.96 -16.19
N GLY A 14 -17.91 8.64 -15.89
CA GLY A 14 -18.70 9.30 -14.85
C GLY A 14 -18.10 9.08 -13.45
N VAL A 15 -17.74 7.85 -13.11
CA VAL A 15 -17.06 7.51 -11.85
C VAL A 15 -15.70 8.19 -11.77
N GLY A 16 -14.93 8.22 -12.86
CA GLY A 16 -13.64 8.90 -12.92
C GLY A 16 -13.76 10.41 -12.68
N ILE A 17 -14.72 11.08 -13.31
CA ILE A 17 -14.98 12.52 -13.12
C ILE A 17 -15.42 12.79 -11.68
N LEU A 18 -16.29 11.94 -11.12
CA LEU A 18 -16.75 12.08 -9.74
C LEU A 18 -15.59 11.90 -8.76
N LEU A 19 -14.72 10.93 -8.97
CA LEU A 19 -13.53 10.71 -8.14
C LEU A 19 -12.54 11.88 -8.23
N ILE A 20 -12.31 12.44 -9.43
CA ILE A 20 -11.40 13.57 -9.63
C ILE A 20 -11.97 14.86 -9.01
N GLY A 21 -13.27 15.08 -9.10
CA GLY A 21 -13.94 16.26 -8.55
C GLY A 21 -14.16 16.20 -7.03
N PHE A 22 -14.13 15.00 -6.44
CA PHE A 22 -14.44 14.78 -5.03
C PHE A 22 -13.51 15.54 -4.07
N PRO A 23 -12.18 15.63 -4.26
CA PRO A 23 -11.31 16.40 -3.38
C PRO A 23 -11.68 17.88 -3.32
N TRP A 24 -12.00 18.51 -4.46
CA TRP A 24 -12.42 19.90 -4.50
C TRP A 24 -13.78 20.12 -3.86
N PHE A 25 -14.70 19.18 -4.01
CA PHE A 25 -15.99 19.22 -3.34
C PHE A 25 -15.83 19.09 -1.82
N ALA A 26 -14.91 18.22 -1.35
CA ALA A 26 -14.63 18.05 0.06
C ALA A 26 -13.96 19.28 0.69
N ASP A 27 -13.06 19.93 -0.06
CA ASP A 27 -12.39 21.17 0.35
C ASP A 27 -13.41 22.33 0.47
N TRP A 28 -14.40 22.38 -0.44
CA TRP A 28 -15.46 23.37 -0.39
C TRP A 28 -16.41 23.21 0.82
N LEU A 29 -16.57 21.97 1.33
CA LEU A 29 -17.34 21.67 2.55
C LEU A 29 -16.58 21.94 3.86
N ASP A 30 -15.28 22.27 3.76
CA ASP A 30 -14.40 22.53 4.92
C ASP A 30 -14.29 21.34 5.90
N GLU A 31 -14.46 20.10 5.38
CA GLU A 31 -14.46 18.87 6.15
C GLU A 31 -13.19 18.05 5.85
N PRO A 32 -12.13 18.16 6.68
CA PRO A 32 -10.84 17.47 6.44
C PRO A 32 -10.95 15.94 6.48
N TYR A 33 -11.97 15.42 7.15
CA TYR A 33 -12.26 13.98 7.16
C TYR A 33 -12.61 13.43 5.78
N LEU A 34 -13.34 14.20 4.95
CA LEU A 34 -13.72 13.80 3.60
C LEU A 34 -12.51 13.70 2.69
N VAL A 35 -11.53 14.61 2.81
CA VAL A 35 -10.28 14.57 2.04
C VAL A 35 -9.47 13.32 2.38
N SER A 36 -9.35 13.00 3.67
CA SER A 36 -8.66 11.78 4.11
C SER A 36 -9.35 10.50 3.60
N THR A 37 -10.68 10.49 3.62
CA THR A 37 -11.47 9.35 3.11
C THR A 37 -11.32 9.20 1.61
N ALA A 38 -11.34 10.30 0.84
CA ALA A 38 -11.09 10.29 -0.60
C ALA A 38 -9.72 9.72 -0.94
N SER A 39 -8.68 10.13 -0.22
CA SER A 39 -7.33 9.61 -0.42
C SER A 39 -7.25 8.09 -0.20
N ARG A 40 -7.93 7.57 0.82
CA ARG A 40 -8.02 6.12 1.07
C ARG A 40 -8.73 5.39 -0.07
N ILE A 41 -9.84 5.95 -0.58
CA ILE A 41 -10.57 5.37 -1.72
C ILE A 41 -9.66 5.27 -2.94
N TRP A 42 -8.87 6.30 -3.24
CA TRP A 42 -7.92 6.30 -4.36
C TRP A 42 -6.84 5.21 -4.20
N ILE A 43 -6.29 5.05 -3.00
CA ILE A 43 -5.29 4.01 -2.72
C ILE A 43 -5.89 2.62 -2.94
N TYR A 44 -7.10 2.36 -2.42
CA TYR A 44 -7.76 1.08 -2.62
C TYR A 44 -8.18 0.84 -4.07
N ALA A 45 -8.58 1.88 -4.80
CA ALA A 45 -8.88 1.78 -6.23
C ALA A 45 -7.65 1.36 -7.04
N LEU A 46 -6.48 1.97 -6.78
CA LEU A 46 -5.21 1.58 -7.40
C LEU A 46 -4.83 0.12 -7.08
N ALA A 47 -4.98 -0.28 -5.82
CA ALA A 47 -4.72 -1.66 -5.40
C ALA A 47 -5.66 -2.66 -6.10
N ALA A 48 -6.94 -2.32 -6.22
CA ALA A 48 -7.93 -3.14 -6.93
C ALA A 48 -7.64 -3.25 -8.43
N MET A 49 -7.24 -2.14 -9.07
CA MET A 49 -6.82 -2.16 -10.49
C MET A 49 -5.60 -3.03 -10.72
N SER A 50 -4.61 -2.96 -9.83
CA SER A 50 -3.42 -3.80 -9.87
C SER A 50 -3.75 -5.28 -9.70
N LEU A 51 -4.66 -5.61 -8.79
CA LEU A 51 -5.16 -6.98 -8.60
C LEU A 51 -5.92 -7.46 -9.84
N ASN A 52 -6.75 -6.62 -10.43
CA ASN A 52 -7.50 -6.95 -11.65
C ASN A 52 -6.57 -7.23 -12.83
N LEU A 53 -5.45 -6.51 -12.94
CA LEU A 53 -4.43 -6.79 -13.94
C LEU A 53 -3.83 -8.20 -13.75
N LEU A 54 -3.52 -8.57 -12.51
CA LEU A 54 -2.96 -9.88 -12.18
C LEU A 54 -3.95 -11.01 -12.49
N VAL A 55 -5.19 -10.86 -12.08
CA VAL A 55 -6.25 -11.87 -12.31
C VAL A 55 -6.66 -11.91 -13.77
N GLY A 56 -6.85 -10.75 -14.40
CA GLY A 56 -7.35 -10.64 -15.77
C GLY A 56 -6.33 -11.07 -16.82
N PHE A 57 -5.07 -10.65 -16.72
CA PHE A 57 -4.03 -10.98 -17.70
C PHE A 57 -3.24 -12.24 -17.36
N ALA A 58 -2.84 -12.41 -16.11
CA ALA A 58 -2.04 -13.57 -15.71
C ALA A 58 -2.91 -14.79 -15.34
N GLY A 59 -4.20 -14.62 -15.12
CA GLY A 59 -5.09 -15.70 -14.67
C GLY A 59 -4.72 -16.23 -13.27
N LEU A 60 -3.96 -15.46 -12.50
CA LEU A 60 -3.45 -15.85 -11.19
C LEU A 60 -4.24 -15.16 -10.09
N VAL A 61 -5.03 -15.93 -9.34
CA VAL A 61 -5.73 -15.40 -8.16
C VAL A 61 -4.75 -15.38 -6.98
N SER A 62 -4.40 -14.19 -6.50
CA SER A 62 -3.47 -14.00 -5.38
C SER A 62 -4.17 -13.33 -4.20
N PHE A 63 -4.16 -13.98 -3.04
CA PHE A 63 -4.58 -13.37 -1.77
C PHE A 63 -3.44 -12.63 -1.05
N GLY A 64 -2.21 -12.75 -1.56
CA GLY A 64 -1.05 -12.04 -1.04
C GLY A 64 -0.87 -10.62 -1.56
N HIS A 65 -1.72 -10.15 -2.49
CA HIS A 65 -1.54 -8.86 -3.14
C HIS A 65 -1.58 -7.67 -2.16
N SER A 66 -2.43 -7.73 -1.15
CA SER A 66 -2.53 -6.72 -0.08
C SER A 66 -1.24 -6.54 0.72
N ALA A 67 -0.41 -7.59 0.83
CA ALA A 67 0.85 -7.53 1.53
C ALA A 67 1.84 -6.55 0.87
N TYR A 68 1.87 -6.48 -0.46
CA TYR A 68 2.74 -5.55 -1.18
C TYR A 68 2.32 -4.09 -0.98
N VAL A 69 1.02 -3.84 -0.90
CA VAL A 69 0.47 -2.52 -0.54
C VAL A 69 0.88 -2.17 0.89
N GLY A 70 0.81 -3.14 1.81
CA GLY A 70 1.26 -2.99 3.20
C GLY A 70 2.75 -2.66 3.30
N VAL A 71 3.61 -3.37 2.56
CA VAL A 71 5.07 -3.07 2.50
C VAL A 71 5.31 -1.64 2.03
N GLY A 72 4.66 -1.21 0.95
CA GLY A 72 4.78 0.15 0.44
C GLY A 72 4.36 1.20 1.46
N ALA A 73 3.22 1.00 2.12
CA ALA A 73 2.72 1.90 3.16
C ALA A 73 3.68 1.98 4.37
N TYR A 74 4.26 0.85 4.76
CA TYR A 74 5.21 0.79 5.87
C TYR A 74 6.51 1.53 5.57
N VAL A 75 7.02 1.42 4.34
CA VAL A 75 8.20 2.17 3.89
C VAL A 75 7.95 3.68 3.94
N VAL A 76 6.80 4.15 3.45
CA VAL A 76 6.43 5.57 3.54
C VAL A 76 6.30 6.01 4.99
N GLY A 77 5.69 5.19 5.85
CA GLY A 77 5.56 5.45 7.28
C GLY A 77 6.90 5.61 7.99
N ILE A 78 7.87 4.72 7.71
CA ILE A 78 9.22 4.80 8.28
C ILE A 78 9.93 6.10 7.83
N LEU A 79 9.84 6.45 6.55
CA LEU A 79 10.44 7.69 6.05
C LEU A 79 9.84 8.94 6.69
N ALA A 80 8.53 8.95 6.88
CA ALA A 80 7.83 10.03 7.56
C ALA A 80 8.24 10.13 9.04
N TRP A 81 8.35 9.00 9.73
CA TRP A 81 8.77 8.96 11.14
C TRP A 81 10.17 9.53 11.34
N HIS A 82 11.13 9.14 10.49
CA HIS A 82 12.51 9.66 10.59
C HIS A 82 12.63 11.13 10.28
N GLN A 83 11.70 11.71 9.53
CA GLN A 83 11.59 13.16 9.33
C GLN A 83 11.17 13.87 10.61
N TYR A 84 10.21 13.29 11.37
CA TYR A 84 9.75 13.87 12.63
C TYR A 84 10.82 13.82 13.73
N GLU A 85 11.63 12.76 13.78
CA GLU A 85 12.68 12.59 14.78
C GLU A 85 14.03 13.21 14.39
N GLU A 86 14.12 13.86 13.22
CA GLU A 86 15.38 14.41 12.67
C GLU A 86 16.52 13.37 12.60
N THR A 87 16.17 12.09 12.58
CA THR A 87 17.12 10.97 12.51
C THR A 87 17.37 10.55 11.08
N LYS A 88 18.61 10.10 10.79
CA LYS A 88 18.98 9.62 9.45
C LYS A 88 18.78 8.12 9.35
N PHE A 89 17.91 7.65 8.45
CA PHE A 89 17.79 6.25 8.12
C PHE A 89 18.75 5.88 6.98
N LEU A 90 19.71 4.99 7.23
CA LEU A 90 20.74 4.59 6.25
C LEU A 90 21.52 5.76 5.60
N GLY A 91 21.68 6.89 6.29
CA GLY A 91 22.38 8.08 5.76
C GLY A 91 21.51 8.98 4.87
N LEU A 92 20.26 8.62 4.62
CA LEU A 92 19.26 9.44 3.93
C LEU A 92 18.48 10.27 4.95
N PRO A 93 18.29 11.57 4.73
CA PRO A 93 17.37 12.35 5.57
C PRO A 93 15.95 11.83 5.36
N GLY A 94 15.19 11.68 6.44
CA GLY A 94 13.75 11.41 6.35
C GLY A 94 13.11 12.49 5.45
N THR A 95 12.15 12.15 4.64
CA THR A 95 11.45 13.10 3.78
C THR A 95 9.95 12.85 3.82
N LEU A 96 9.18 13.94 3.99
CA LEU A 96 7.74 13.97 3.80
C LEU A 96 7.36 14.24 2.33
N GLU A 97 8.36 14.49 1.48
CA GLU A 97 8.10 14.75 0.08
C GLU A 97 7.65 13.47 -0.64
N GLY A 98 6.38 13.42 -1.03
CA GLY A 98 5.78 12.28 -1.75
C GLY A 98 6.54 11.94 -3.04
N PHE A 99 7.23 12.92 -3.65
CA PHE A 99 7.99 12.72 -4.87
C PHE A 99 9.23 11.83 -4.68
N ILE A 100 9.75 11.73 -3.47
CA ILE A 100 10.89 10.87 -3.11
C ILE A 100 10.40 9.59 -2.45
N SER A 101 9.45 9.70 -1.53
CA SER A 101 8.94 8.56 -0.75
C SER A 101 8.18 7.55 -1.61
N ILE A 102 7.39 8.00 -2.59
CA ILE A 102 6.61 7.09 -3.46
C ILE A 102 7.52 6.24 -4.34
N PRO A 103 8.49 6.79 -5.12
CA PRO A 103 9.40 5.96 -5.91
C PRO A 103 10.23 5.00 -5.05
N PHE A 104 10.66 5.44 -3.87
CA PHE A 104 11.41 4.58 -2.95
C PHE A 104 10.56 3.42 -2.44
N ALA A 105 9.33 3.68 -2.04
CA ALA A 105 8.38 2.64 -1.63
C ALA A 105 8.07 1.67 -2.78
N MET A 106 7.96 2.15 -4.02
CA MET A 106 7.77 1.31 -5.21
C MET A 106 8.96 0.37 -5.43
N ILE A 107 10.18 0.85 -5.29
CA ILE A 107 11.40 0.04 -5.47
C ILE A 107 11.45 -1.05 -4.39
N VAL A 108 11.27 -0.70 -3.13
CA VAL A 108 11.33 -1.65 -2.01
C VAL A 108 10.22 -2.70 -2.13
N SER A 109 8.98 -2.26 -2.36
CA SER A 109 7.84 -3.15 -2.57
C SER A 109 8.04 -4.04 -3.79
N GLY A 110 8.63 -3.50 -4.87
CA GLY A 110 8.97 -4.25 -6.08
C GLY A 110 10.02 -5.34 -5.84
N ILE A 111 11.06 -5.06 -5.05
CA ILE A 111 12.08 -6.06 -4.70
C ILE A 111 11.45 -7.20 -3.88
N VAL A 112 10.63 -6.87 -2.89
CA VAL A 112 9.91 -7.88 -2.08
C VAL A 112 8.97 -8.70 -2.96
N ALA A 113 8.23 -8.04 -3.87
CA ALA A 113 7.34 -8.69 -4.80
C ALA A 113 8.07 -9.63 -5.77
N LEU A 114 9.25 -9.24 -6.26
CA LEU A 114 10.11 -10.09 -7.09
C LEU A 114 10.58 -11.33 -6.34
N GLY A 115 11.04 -11.19 -5.10
CA GLY A 115 11.49 -12.31 -4.27
C GLY A 115 10.37 -13.32 -4.01
N ILE A 116 9.24 -12.86 -3.52
CA ILE A 116 8.07 -13.72 -3.22
C ILE A 116 7.46 -14.24 -4.52
N GLY A 117 7.34 -13.41 -5.55
CA GLY A 117 6.80 -13.78 -6.85
C GLY A 117 7.60 -14.89 -7.50
N ALA A 118 8.94 -14.82 -7.48
CA ALA A 118 9.82 -15.85 -8.03
C ALA A 118 9.61 -17.22 -7.36
N LEU A 119 9.31 -17.23 -6.05
CA LEU A 119 8.96 -18.46 -5.34
C LEU A 119 7.55 -18.95 -5.70
N CYS A 120 6.59 -18.05 -5.68
CA CYS A 120 5.18 -18.37 -5.90
C CYS A 120 4.88 -18.83 -7.33
N LEU A 121 5.55 -18.25 -8.34
CA LEU A 121 5.36 -18.59 -9.74
C LEU A 121 5.79 -20.02 -10.12
N ARG A 122 6.50 -20.72 -9.22
CA ARG A 122 6.78 -22.14 -9.38
C ARG A 122 5.58 -23.05 -9.11
N THR A 123 4.54 -22.50 -8.48
CA THR A 123 3.31 -23.22 -8.12
C THR A 123 2.16 -22.78 -9.02
N ARG A 124 1.15 -23.62 -9.19
CA ARG A 124 -0.03 -23.35 -10.04
C ARG A 124 -1.32 -23.71 -9.33
N GLY A 125 -2.41 -23.04 -9.74
CA GLY A 125 -3.76 -23.31 -9.24
C GLY A 125 -3.88 -23.00 -7.73
N ILE A 126 -4.49 -23.91 -7.00
CA ILE A 126 -4.81 -23.74 -5.56
C ILE A 126 -3.54 -23.57 -4.70
N TYR A 127 -2.43 -24.21 -5.08
CA TYR A 127 -1.16 -24.07 -4.36
C TYR A 127 -0.60 -22.66 -4.43
N PHE A 128 -0.78 -21.97 -5.57
CA PHE A 128 -0.39 -20.58 -5.72
C PHE A 128 -1.15 -19.68 -4.76
N ILE A 129 -2.47 -19.91 -4.62
CA ILE A 129 -3.33 -19.14 -3.70
C ILE A 129 -2.87 -19.33 -2.26
N MET A 130 -2.61 -20.57 -1.84
CA MET A 130 -2.20 -20.88 -0.48
C MET A 130 -0.83 -20.30 -0.13
N ILE A 131 0.14 -20.42 -1.04
CA ILE A 131 1.50 -19.91 -0.76
C ILE A 131 1.54 -18.38 -0.73
N THR A 132 0.78 -17.70 -1.58
CA THR A 132 0.68 -16.22 -1.54
C THR A 132 0.01 -15.73 -0.25
N LEU A 133 -1.00 -16.44 0.25
CA LEU A 133 -1.61 -16.14 1.54
C LEU A 133 -0.63 -16.37 2.70
N ALA A 134 0.14 -17.46 2.67
CA ALA A 134 1.14 -17.75 3.70
C ALA A 134 2.22 -16.65 3.77
N PHE A 135 2.74 -16.20 2.63
CA PHE A 135 3.68 -15.08 2.59
C PHE A 135 3.06 -13.75 3.07
N ALA A 136 1.79 -13.50 2.75
CA ALA A 136 1.10 -12.32 3.25
C ALA A 136 1.01 -12.32 4.78
N GLN A 137 0.66 -13.46 5.38
CA GLN A 137 0.62 -13.61 6.84
C GLN A 137 2.01 -13.48 7.47
N MET A 138 3.03 -14.06 6.84
CA MET A 138 4.40 -13.94 7.32
C MET A 138 4.88 -12.49 7.33
N LEU A 139 4.61 -11.72 6.27
CA LEU A 139 4.93 -10.30 6.22
C LEU A 139 4.14 -9.49 7.25
N PHE A 140 2.87 -9.80 7.44
CA PHE A 140 2.03 -9.15 8.45
C PHE A 140 2.62 -9.34 9.86
N TYR A 141 2.91 -10.57 10.27
CA TYR A 141 3.52 -10.83 11.57
C TYR A 141 4.92 -10.25 11.71
N PHE A 142 5.68 -10.20 10.64
CA PHE A 142 6.99 -9.55 10.63
C PHE A 142 6.86 -8.06 10.98
N PHE A 143 5.95 -7.32 10.33
CA PHE A 143 5.73 -5.91 10.62
C PHE A 143 5.16 -5.66 12.02
N VAL A 144 4.23 -6.47 12.48
CA VAL A 144 3.69 -6.39 13.85
C VAL A 144 4.77 -6.63 14.89
N SER A 145 5.70 -7.57 14.64
CA SER A 145 6.80 -7.83 15.56
C SER A 145 7.82 -6.70 15.60
N LEU A 146 8.04 -5.98 14.51
CA LEU A 146 8.89 -4.78 14.50
C LEU A 146 8.30 -3.65 15.35
N GLU A 147 6.98 -3.45 15.30
CA GLU A 147 6.29 -2.47 16.12
C GLU A 147 6.41 -2.81 17.61
N ALA A 148 6.22 -4.07 18.00
CA ALA A 148 6.37 -4.52 19.38
C ALA A 148 7.80 -4.29 19.93
N VAL A 149 8.83 -4.47 19.11
CA VAL A 149 10.23 -4.20 19.49
C VAL A 149 10.48 -2.70 19.70
N SER A 150 9.89 -1.84 18.87
CA SER A 150 10.04 -0.38 19.00
C SER A 150 9.44 0.14 20.33
N TYR A 151 8.27 -0.33 20.72
CA TYR A 151 7.63 0.07 21.99
C TYR A 151 8.37 -0.40 23.24
N THR A 152 9.00 -1.56 23.22
CA THR A 152 9.77 -2.07 24.38
C THR A 152 11.06 -1.27 24.60
N HIS A 153 11.68 -0.76 23.57
CA HIS A 153 12.86 0.10 23.71
C HIS A 153 12.54 1.48 24.27
N LEU A 154 11.42 2.09 23.88
CA LEU A 154 10.98 3.39 24.41
C LEU A 154 10.63 3.32 25.89
N ARG A 155 9.99 2.22 26.34
CA ARG A 155 9.62 2.04 27.74
C ARG A 155 10.83 1.76 28.66
N ALA A 156 11.90 1.19 28.14
CA ALA A 156 13.12 0.98 28.90
C ALA A 156 13.86 2.29 29.22
N HIS A 157 13.73 3.32 28.38
CA HIS A 157 14.33 4.63 28.62
C HIS A 157 13.60 5.47 29.67
N GLU A 158 12.26 5.34 29.77
CA GLU A 158 11.47 6.08 30.78
C GLU A 158 11.64 5.56 32.21
N THR A 159 12.10 4.32 32.40
CA THR A 159 12.30 3.73 33.73
C THR A 159 13.67 4.00 34.33
N THR A 160 14.57 4.65 33.63
CA THR A 160 15.95 4.90 34.11
C THR A 160 16.13 6.29 34.74
N ASP A 161 15.13 7.17 34.63
CA ASP A 161 15.17 8.56 35.15
C ASP A 161 14.36 8.77 36.46
N ASN A 162 14.25 7.74 37.32
CA ASN A 162 13.72 7.86 38.70
C ASN A 162 14.72 7.37 39.73
#